data_a73008b7415ec539cd3eb6890951f6fa
#
_entry.id   a73008b7415ec539cd3eb6890951f6fa
#
_cell.length_a   1.000
_cell.length_b   1.000
_cell.length_c   1.000
_cell.angle_alpha   90.00
_cell.angle_beta   90.00
_cell.angle_gamma   90.00
#
_symmetry.space_group_name_H-M   'P 1'
#
loop_
_entity.id
_entity.type
_entity.pdbx_description
1 polymer ?
#
loop_
_entity_poly.entity_id
_entity_poly.type
_entity_poly.pdbx_seq_one_letter_code
_entity_poly.pdbx_strand_id
1 'polypeptide(L)'
;MPESIPTARMMVVSVGGSPAPILFSLNRQQPEYVVYFCSEGSRGVVATEIRPALTFTPKDDEVLTTPSAEGLVPAYQCARDGVRRRMKSWGIAGPEVVVDYTGGTKNMSAALALATVDLGCRYSYVGGAERTKDGLGVVVDGQEKMFYPSNPWEVLGVERLREVALFFNRARYGPAQEGLTQVAERAPGPWQPVYRHLAKVVEGFGCWDRFDHKGARRALDQGLGRLRESVGLLEDSPTRAFIEQALAVQARLAEIRPSRPTHYVADLIANAARRADLEEKYEDATARLYAAIEKLGKLTLKQAHGLDNSRLAPEAVPEPLRETYRARYWSAEKGCLQIPLRATYDLLAALGDPLGRRVVDGWQVIGPLLDQRNQSILGHGTQPVSKEVYERLRAAILDLLEMAPDDLPAFPHWGEAP
;
A
#
# COMPACT_ATOMS: atom_id res chain seq x y z
N MET A 1 5.28 30.72 19.84
CA MET A 1 6.38 31.38 19.13
C MET A 1 6.04 31.35 17.67
N PRO A 2 6.14 32.44 16.89
CA PRO A 2 6.00 32.31 15.45
C PRO A 2 7.15 31.40 14.96
N GLU A 3 6.79 30.31 14.31
CA GLU A 3 7.75 29.41 13.66
C GLU A 3 8.64 30.26 12.73
N SER A 4 9.93 30.18 12.92
CA SER A 4 10.90 30.83 12.01
C SER A 4 10.72 30.20 10.62
N ILE A 5 10.15 30.95 9.69
CA ILE A 5 9.95 30.50 8.33
C ILE A 5 11.35 30.34 7.71
N PRO A 6 11.76 29.13 7.32
CA PRO A 6 13.07 28.92 6.72
C PRO A 6 13.18 29.76 5.43
N THR A 7 14.27 30.49 5.25
CA THR A 7 14.58 31.25 4.03
C THR A 7 14.58 30.32 2.82
N ALA A 8 13.97 30.77 1.72
CA ALA A 8 13.99 30.07 0.45
C ALA A 8 15.39 30.22 -0.20
N ARG A 9 16.00 29.14 -0.68
CA ARG A 9 17.16 29.27 -1.57
C ARG A 9 16.75 29.63 -2.99
N MET A 10 15.61 29.12 -3.45
CA MET A 10 15.04 29.45 -4.75
C MET A 10 13.60 29.92 -4.56
N MET A 11 13.22 30.97 -5.28
CA MET A 11 11.83 31.40 -5.38
C MET A 11 11.33 31.35 -6.81
N VAL A 12 10.13 30.78 -7.01
CA VAL A 12 9.44 30.82 -8.30
C VAL A 12 8.22 31.74 -8.11
N VAL A 13 8.17 32.81 -8.85
CA VAL A 13 7.11 33.81 -8.70
C VAL A 13 6.28 33.94 -9.99
N SER A 14 4.97 33.89 -9.87
CA SER A 14 4.07 34.16 -10.99
C SER A 14 3.92 35.69 -11.17
N VAL A 15 4.23 36.19 -12.36
CA VAL A 15 4.30 37.62 -12.65
C VAL A 15 3.07 38.08 -13.44
N GLY A 16 2.32 38.98 -12.84
CA GLY A 16 1.20 39.69 -13.48
C GLY A 16 1.48 41.17 -13.77
N GLY A 17 0.42 41.93 -13.90
CA GLY A 17 0.52 43.38 -14.17
C GLY A 17 0.85 44.26 -12.95
N SER A 18 0.76 43.69 -11.69
CA SER A 18 1.09 44.42 -10.47
C SER A 18 2.40 43.88 -9.87
N PRO A 19 3.49 44.65 -9.80
CA PRO A 19 4.75 44.25 -9.22
C PRO A 19 4.79 44.23 -7.69
N ALA A 20 3.95 45.03 -7.02
CA ALA A 20 3.99 45.27 -5.58
C ALA A 20 3.94 43.97 -4.74
N PRO A 21 2.98 43.03 -4.95
CA PRO A 21 2.95 41.78 -4.17
C PRO A 21 4.19 40.90 -4.40
N ILE A 22 4.72 40.91 -5.63
CA ILE A 22 5.92 40.11 -6.00
C ILE A 22 7.15 40.68 -5.29
N LEU A 23 7.31 42.01 -5.33
CA LEU A 23 8.39 42.70 -4.63
C LEU A 23 8.31 42.47 -3.11
N PHE A 24 7.09 42.50 -2.54
CA PHE A 24 6.88 42.22 -1.12
C PHE A 24 7.38 40.82 -0.77
N SER A 25 7.04 39.81 -1.53
CA SER A 25 7.45 38.42 -1.24
C SER A 25 8.96 38.22 -1.48
N LEU A 26 9.51 38.72 -2.58
CA LEU A 26 10.94 38.59 -2.92
C LEU A 26 11.84 39.32 -1.91
N ASN A 27 11.53 40.59 -1.58
CA ASN A 27 12.33 41.38 -0.65
C ASN A 27 12.27 40.84 0.78
N ARG A 28 11.18 40.14 1.14
CA ARG A 28 11.05 39.49 2.44
C ARG A 28 11.86 38.19 2.54
N GLN A 29 11.90 37.40 1.45
CA GLN A 29 12.56 36.09 1.42
C GLN A 29 14.04 36.16 1.02
N GLN A 30 14.41 37.13 0.19
CA GLN A 30 15.76 37.36 -0.33
C GLN A 30 16.43 36.05 -0.84
N PRO A 31 15.80 35.31 -1.78
CA PRO A 31 16.31 34.03 -2.24
C PRO A 31 17.62 34.18 -3.02
N GLU A 32 18.45 33.12 -3.01
CA GLU A 32 19.68 33.08 -3.80
C GLU A 32 19.39 33.03 -5.31
N TYR A 33 18.26 32.40 -5.69
CA TYR A 33 17.84 32.18 -7.09
C TYR A 33 16.40 32.55 -7.29
N VAL A 34 16.08 33.17 -8.42
CA VAL A 34 14.71 33.57 -8.75
C VAL A 34 14.30 33.07 -10.13
N VAL A 35 13.10 32.49 -10.22
CA VAL A 35 12.44 32.17 -11.49
C VAL A 35 11.19 33.03 -11.62
N TYR A 36 11.13 33.86 -12.61
CA TYR A 36 9.99 34.69 -12.96
C TYR A 36 9.13 33.97 -13.99
N PHE A 37 7.96 33.49 -13.61
CA PHE A 37 7.00 32.86 -14.51
C PHE A 37 6.01 33.91 -15.00
N CYS A 38 6.10 34.30 -16.27
CA CYS A 38 5.35 35.42 -16.86
C CYS A 38 4.72 35.08 -18.20
N SER A 39 3.75 35.88 -18.63
CA SER A 39 3.29 35.94 -20.03
C SER A 39 4.16 36.90 -20.85
N GLU A 40 4.02 36.86 -22.15
CA GLU A 40 4.68 37.87 -23.04
C GLU A 40 4.31 39.29 -22.63
N GLY A 41 3.02 39.53 -22.28
CA GLY A 41 2.53 40.85 -21.85
C GLY A 41 3.09 41.33 -20.50
N SER A 42 3.48 40.41 -19.58
CA SER A 42 4.04 40.77 -18.27
C SER A 42 5.57 40.61 -18.19
N ARG A 43 6.21 40.13 -19.27
CA ARG A 43 7.66 39.91 -19.29
C ARG A 43 8.45 41.20 -19.05
N GLY A 44 7.98 42.33 -19.63
CA GLY A 44 8.62 43.64 -19.46
C GLY A 44 8.67 44.12 -18.03
N VAL A 45 7.63 43.83 -17.23
CA VAL A 45 7.53 44.21 -15.81
C VAL A 45 8.70 43.68 -14.98
N VAL A 46 9.23 42.51 -15.31
CA VAL A 46 10.40 41.94 -14.61
C VAL A 46 11.62 42.83 -14.74
N ALA A 47 11.89 43.30 -15.96
CA ALA A 47 13.10 44.11 -16.24
C ALA A 47 12.94 45.56 -15.79
N THR A 48 11.75 46.15 -15.99
CA THR A 48 11.54 47.60 -15.78
C THR A 48 11.10 47.95 -14.36
N GLU A 49 10.44 47.03 -13.64
CA GLU A 49 9.84 47.35 -12.35
C GLU A 49 10.32 46.43 -11.21
N ILE A 50 10.44 45.10 -11.46
CA ILE A 50 10.76 44.16 -10.37
C ILE A 50 12.25 44.17 -10.05
N ARG A 51 13.12 43.85 -11.03
CA ARG A 51 14.59 43.79 -10.78
C ARG A 51 15.17 45.07 -10.21
N PRO A 52 14.83 46.30 -10.71
CA PRO A 52 15.37 47.53 -10.15
C PRO A 52 14.93 47.84 -8.71
N ALA A 53 13.80 47.29 -8.26
CA ALA A 53 13.22 47.55 -6.96
C ALA A 53 13.52 46.41 -5.92
N LEU A 54 14.33 45.43 -6.29
CA LEU A 54 14.81 44.42 -5.33
C LEU A 54 15.80 45.05 -4.34
N THR A 55 15.64 44.71 -3.06
CA THR A 55 16.55 45.11 -1.97
C THR A 55 17.75 44.18 -1.79
N PHE A 56 17.88 43.19 -2.66
CA PHE A 56 18.94 42.18 -2.66
C PHE A 56 19.32 41.84 -4.12
N THR A 57 20.44 41.16 -4.31
CA THR A 57 20.88 40.69 -5.62
C THR A 57 20.89 39.14 -5.62
N PRO A 58 20.04 38.46 -6.38
CA PRO A 58 20.09 37.01 -6.52
C PRO A 58 21.40 36.58 -7.21
N LYS A 59 21.91 35.41 -6.92
CA LYS A 59 23.09 34.82 -7.58
C LYS A 59 22.84 34.57 -9.07
N ASP A 60 21.64 34.14 -9.40
CA ASP A 60 21.17 33.97 -10.78
C ASP A 60 19.64 34.04 -10.82
N ASP A 61 19.10 34.43 -11.99
CA ASP A 61 17.66 34.44 -12.20
C ASP A 61 17.28 34.08 -13.65
N GLU A 62 16.06 33.59 -13.83
CA GLU A 62 15.51 33.28 -15.16
C GLU A 62 14.09 33.79 -15.33
N VAL A 63 13.80 34.24 -16.54
CA VAL A 63 12.43 34.56 -16.96
C VAL A 63 11.87 33.44 -17.82
N LEU A 64 10.90 32.73 -17.29
CA LEU A 64 10.12 31.71 -18.01
C LEU A 64 8.87 32.35 -18.61
N THR A 65 8.82 32.47 -19.91
CA THR A 65 7.67 33.06 -20.60
C THR A 65 6.75 31.98 -21.13
N THR A 66 5.51 31.94 -20.61
CA THR A 66 4.49 31.02 -21.15
C THR A 66 4.00 31.48 -22.51
N PRO A 67 3.79 30.55 -23.46
CA PRO A 67 3.24 30.91 -24.79
C PRO A 67 1.77 31.36 -24.74
N SER A 68 1.06 31.10 -23.61
CA SER A 68 -0.33 31.54 -23.42
C SER A 68 -0.60 31.84 -21.95
N ALA A 69 -1.09 33.04 -21.67
CA ALA A 69 -1.55 33.44 -20.34
C ALA A 69 -2.90 32.81 -19.96
N GLU A 70 -3.72 32.51 -20.96
CA GLU A 70 -5.08 31.98 -20.79
C GLU A 70 -5.17 30.45 -21.01
N GLY A 71 -4.10 29.84 -21.55
CA GLY A 71 -4.04 28.41 -21.79
C GLY A 71 -3.44 27.65 -20.60
N LEU A 72 -4.26 26.86 -19.85
CA LEU A 72 -3.78 26.11 -18.70
C LEU A 72 -2.68 25.09 -19.06
N VAL A 73 -2.88 24.29 -20.14
CA VAL A 73 -1.93 23.25 -20.55
C VAL A 73 -0.58 23.80 -20.99
N PRO A 74 -0.50 24.77 -21.92
CA PRO A 74 0.80 25.35 -22.32
C PRO A 74 1.50 26.08 -21.16
N ALA A 75 0.76 26.76 -20.28
CA ALA A 75 1.32 27.36 -19.07
C ALA A 75 1.90 26.32 -18.12
N TYR A 76 1.16 25.21 -17.89
CA TYR A 76 1.63 24.09 -17.08
C TYR A 76 2.92 23.46 -17.65
N GLN A 77 2.97 23.17 -18.95
CA GLN A 77 4.14 22.57 -19.57
C GLN A 77 5.37 23.49 -19.45
N CYS A 78 5.20 24.79 -19.72
CA CYS A 78 6.26 25.78 -19.57
C CYS A 78 6.80 25.83 -18.12
N ALA A 79 5.91 25.95 -17.14
CA ALA A 79 6.27 26.00 -15.73
C ALA A 79 6.96 24.69 -15.29
N ARG A 80 6.37 23.52 -15.62
CA ARG A 80 6.90 22.21 -15.25
C ARG A 80 8.33 21.99 -15.76
N ASP A 81 8.54 22.21 -17.04
CA ASP A 81 9.82 21.93 -17.68
C ASP A 81 10.87 22.97 -17.30
N GLY A 82 10.46 24.24 -17.19
CA GLY A 82 11.35 25.34 -16.81
C GLY A 82 11.80 25.25 -15.36
N VAL A 83 10.89 25.06 -14.41
CA VAL A 83 11.23 24.98 -12.99
C VAL A 83 12.10 23.76 -12.70
N ARG A 84 11.74 22.56 -13.21
CA ARG A 84 12.55 21.35 -13.03
C ARG A 84 13.96 21.49 -13.60
N ARG A 85 14.08 22.09 -14.78
CA ARG A 85 15.38 22.36 -15.41
C ARG A 85 16.25 23.25 -14.52
N ARG A 86 15.68 24.32 -13.94
CA ARG A 86 16.42 25.23 -13.06
C ARG A 86 16.77 24.62 -11.72
N MET A 87 15.86 23.93 -11.08
CA MET A 87 16.17 23.17 -9.87
C MET A 87 17.37 22.23 -10.07
N LYS A 88 17.38 21.50 -11.20
CA LYS A 88 18.50 20.61 -11.55
C LYS A 88 19.79 21.38 -11.82
N SER A 89 19.77 22.47 -12.58
CA SER A 89 20.96 23.22 -12.95
C SER A 89 21.60 23.96 -11.77
N TRP A 90 20.80 24.39 -10.80
CA TRP A 90 21.26 25.10 -9.60
C TRP A 90 21.47 24.14 -8.39
N GLY A 91 21.19 22.85 -8.55
CA GLY A 91 21.38 21.86 -7.48
C GLY A 91 20.47 22.11 -6.27
N ILE A 92 19.20 22.45 -6.51
CA ILE A 92 18.23 22.83 -5.47
C ILE A 92 17.17 21.74 -5.33
N ALA A 93 16.92 21.29 -4.10
CA ALA A 93 15.87 20.33 -3.75
C ALA A 93 14.54 21.03 -3.49
N GLY A 94 13.43 20.29 -3.66
CA GLY A 94 12.07 20.84 -3.50
C GLY A 94 11.82 21.59 -2.20
N PRO A 95 12.21 21.07 -1.01
CA PRO A 95 12.02 21.77 0.26
C PRO A 95 12.73 23.14 0.38
N GLU A 96 13.73 23.40 -0.48
CA GLU A 96 14.45 24.66 -0.54
C GLU A 96 13.79 25.71 -1.46
N VAL A 97 12.71 25.29 -2.17
CA VAL A 97 11.97 26.13 -3.13
C VAL A 97 10.69 26.66 -2.49
N VAL A 98 10.43 27.96 -2.66
CA VAL A 98 9.14 28.57 -2.40
C VAL A 98 8.52 29.01 -3.71
N VAL A 99 7.28 28.59 -3.94
CA VAL A 99 6.48 28.93 -5.12
C VAL A 99 5.43 29.97 -4.72
N ASP A 100 5.58 31.18 -5.22
CA ASP A 100 4.62 32.26 -5.03
C ASP A 100 3.69 32.36 -6.25
N TYR A 101 2.43 32.03 -6.03
CA TYR A 101 1.42 32.03 -7.09
C TYR A 101 0.46 33.24 -7.01
N THR A 102 0.91 34.32 -6.37
CA THR A 102 0.08 35.52 -6.15
C THR A 102 -0.25 36.26 -7.45
N GLY A 103 0.76 36.41 -8.33
CA GLY A 103 0.64 37.17 -9.55
C GLY A 103 0.16 36.36 -10.76
N GLY A 104 0.07 37.02 -11.92
CA GLY A 104 -0.34 36.39 -13.15
C GLY A 104 -1.85 36.21 -13.31
N THR A 105 -2.27 35.57 -14.41
CA THR A 105 -3.67 35.17 -14.58
C THR A 105 -4.02 34.00 -13.70
N LYS A 106 -5.30 33.73 -13.48
CA LYS A 106 -5.76 32.56 -12.74
C LYS A 106 -5.22 31.26 -13.32
N ASN A 107 -5.17 31.17 -14.65
CA ASN A 107 -4.62 29.99 -15.33
C ASN A 107 -3.10 29.85 -15.12
N MET A 108 -2.34 30.94 -15.10
CA MET A 108 -0.91 30.91 -14.80
C MET A 108 -0.66 30.48 -13.35
N SER A 109 -1.39 31.03 -12.37
CA SER A 109 -1.27 30.65 -10.97
C SER A 109 -1.63 29.16 -10.75
N ALA A 110 -2.73 28.69 -11.35
CA ALA A 110 -3.12 27.28 -11.30
C ALA A 110 -2.08 26.37 -11.98
N ALA A 111 -1.59 26.76 -13.16
CA ALA A 111 -0.55 26.03 -13.89
C ALA A 111 0.74 25.89 -13.08
N LEU A 112 1.18 26.98 -12.44
CA LEU A 112 2.39 26.98 -11.62
C LEU A 112 2.24 26.08 -10.39
N ALA A 113 1.11 26.15 -9.69
CA ALA A 113 0.82 25.29 -8.56
C ALA A 113 0.80 23.80 -8.96
N LEU A 114 0.09 23.46 -10.04
CA LEU A 114 0.03 22.09 -10.56
C LEU A 114 1.39 21.57 -11.04
N ALA A 115 2.22 22.43 -11.64
CA ALA A 115 3.53 22.06 -12.16
C ALA A 115 4.58 21.76 -11.07
N THR A 116 4.32 22.19 -9.84
CA THR A 116 5.28 22.13 -8.73
C THR A 116 4.77 21.32 -7.54
N VAL A 117 3.50 20.87 -7.59
CA VAL A 117 2.85 20.18 -6.45
C VAL A 117 3.57 18.91 -6.03
N ASP A 118 4.14 18.16 -6.97
CA ASP A 118 4.85 16.89 -6.76
C ASP A 118 6.35 17.05 -6.45
N LEU A 119 6.86 18.31 -6.45
CA LEU A 119 8.30 18.58 -6.25
C LEU A 119 8.71 18.74 -4.78
N GLY A 120 7.77 18.69 -3.85
CA GLY A 120 8.05 18.96 -2.44
C GLY A 120 8.32 20.44 -2.14
N CYS A 121 7.87 21.34 -3.02
CA CYS A 121 8.01 22.78 -2.85
C CYS A 121 7.07 23.32 -1.79
N ARG A 122 7.50 24.36 -1.10
CA ARG A 122 6.65 25.16 -0.23
C ARG A 122 5.91 26.22 -1.06
N TYR A 123 4.73 26.60 -0.61
CA TYR A 123 3.96 27.64 -1.28
C TYR A 123 3.92 28.94 -0.48
N SER A 124 3.78 30.05 -1.20
CA SER A 124 3.44 31.35 -0.62
C SER A 124 2.37 32.05 -1.44
N TYR A 125 1.64 32.91 -0.76
CA TYR A 125 0.62 33.74 -1.35
C TYR A 125 0.59 35.09 -0.62
N VAL A 126 0.63 36.18 -1.35
CA VAL A 126 0.50 37.53 -0.80
C VAL A 126 -0.96 37.94 -0.86
N GLY A 127 -1.57 38.05 0.29
CA GLY A 127 -2.90 38.62 0.49
C GLY A 127 -2.82 39.89 1.34
N GLY A 128 -3.94 40.42 1.77
CA GLY A 128 -4.00 41.57 2.66
C GLY A 128 -5.27 41.56 3.51
N ALA A 129 -5.23 42.31 4.61
CA ALA A 129 -6.39 42.49 5.47
C ALA A 129 -7.44 43.38 4.80
N GLU A 130 -6.99 44.31 3.96
CA GLU A 130 -7.85 45.26 3.25
C GLU A 130 -7.69 45.08 1.73
N ARG A 131 -8.82 45.18 1.04
CA ARG A 131 -8.88 45.11 -0.44
C ARG A 131 -9.65 46.30 -0.98
N THR A 132 -9.28 46.74 -2.16
CA THR A 132 -10.08 47.73 -2.90
C THR A 132 -11.47 47.17 -3.16
N LYS A 133 -12.51 48.02 -3.19
CA LYS A 133 -13.91 47.62 -3.40
C LYS A 133 -14.50 46.73 -2.26
N ASP A 134 -14.47 47.24 -1.03
CA ASP A 134 -15.13 46.61 0.15
C ASP A 134 -14.81 45.11 0.32
N GLY A 135 -13.54 44.73 0.25
CA GLY A 135 -13.08 43.36 0.41
C GLY A 135 -13.01 42.57 -0.89
N LEU A 136 -13.41 43.12 -2.03
CA LEU A 136 -13.26 42.57 -3.36
C LEU A 136 -12.18 43.37 -4.12
N GLY A 137 -11.30 42.69 -4.84
CA GLY A 137 -10.29 43.36 -5.68
C GLY A 137 -8.85 43.14 -5.23
N VAL A 138 -7.97 44.12 -5.55
CA VAL A 138 -6.52 44.01 -5.25
C VAL A 138 -6.27 44.45 -3.81
N VAL A 139 -5.25 43.83 -3.17
CA VAL A 139 -4.80 44.25 -1.84
C VAL A 139 -4.37 45.71 -1.85
N VAL A 140 -4.74 46.46 -0.83
CA VAL A 140 -4.33 47.86 -0.66
C VAL A 140 -2.83 47.91 -0.37
N ASP A 141 -2.07 48.74 -1.08
CA ASP A 141 -0.64 48.90 -0.89
C ASP A 141 -0.28 49.22 0.56
N GLY A 142 0.69 48.48 1.12
CA GLY A 142 1.12 48.58 2.50
C GLY A 142 0.32 47.73 3.50
N GLN A 143 -0.70 47.02 3.02
CA GLN A 143 -1.50 46.07 3.82
C GLN A 143 -1.24 44.60 3.41
N GLU A 144 -0.16 44.35 2.71
CA GLU A 144 0.22 43.03 2.24
C GLU A 144 0.60 42.13 3.42
N LYS A 145 0.11 40.90 3.34
CA LYS A 145 0.43 39.84 4.29
C LYS A 145 0.77 38.57 3.54
N MET A 146 1.90 37.99 3.90
CA MET A 146 2.34 36.74 3.31
C MET A 146 1.72 35.55 4.03
N PHE A 147 1.11 34.66 3.28
CA PHE A 147 0.58 33.37 3.75
C PHE A 147 1.44 32.25 3.19
N TYR A 148 1.60 31.18 3.96
CA TYR A 148 2.36 29.99 3.59
C TYR A 148 1.44 28.77 3.65
N PRO A 149 0.59 28.56 2.60
CA PRO A 149 -0.25 27.37 2.56
C PRO A 149 0.61 26.11 2.41
N SER A 150 0.21 25.06 3.11
CA SER A 150 0.85 23.76 3.01
C SER A 150 0.62 23.16 1.62
N ASN A 151 1.61 22.43 1.10
CA ASN A 151 1.45 21.69 -0.14
C ASN A 151 0.45 20.52 0.09
N PRO A 152 -0.71 20.51 -0.58
CA PRO A 152 -1.73 19.50 -0.34
C PRO A 152 -1.28 18.09 -0.71
N TRP A 153 -0.38 17.92 -1.68
CA TRP A 153 0.15 16.61 -2.06
C TRP A 153 1.04 16.01 -0.98
N GLU A 154 1.85 16.86 -0.33
CA GLU A 154 2.69 16.39 0.78
C GLU A 154 1.87 16.15 2.03
N VAL A 155 0.95 17.07 2.34
CA VAL A 155 0.08 17.00 3.51
C VAL A 155 -0.83 15.77 3.46
N LEU A 156 -1.47 15.54 2.32
CA LEU A 156 -2.41 14.44 2.15
C LEU A 156 -1.75 13.17 1.59
N GLY A 157 -0.50 13.27 1.13
CA GLY A 157 0.24 12.13 0.57
C GLY A 157 -0.49 11.43 -0.58
N VAL A 158 -1.32 12.15 -1.36
CA VAL A 158 -2.29 11.58 -2.30
C VAL A 158 -1.66 10.60 -3.27
N GLU A 159 -0.54 10.99 -3.88
CA GLU A 159 0.18 10.10 -4.83
C GLU A 159 0.76 8.89 -4.11
N ARG A 160 1.36 9.13 -2.94
CA ARG A 160 1.96 8.05 -2.14
C ARG A 160 0.92 7.07 -1.63
N LEU A 161 -0.27 7.54 -1.29
CA LEU A 161 -1.38 6.64 -0.89
C LEU A 161 -1.86 5.77 -2.05
N ARG A 162 -1.85 6.28 -3.29
CA ARG A 162 -2.13 5.46 -4.48
C ARG A 162 -1.08 4.36 -4.67
N GLU A 163 0.20 4.68 -4.52
CA GLU A 163 1.28 3.68 -4.56
C GLU A 163 1.14 2.65 -3.43
N VAL A 164 0.83 3.11 -2.21
CA VAL A 164 0.57 2.25 -1.06
C VAL A 164 -0.57 1.28 -1.34
N ALA A 165 -1.68 1.76 -1.86
CA ALA A 165 -2.82 0.93 -2.24
C ALA A 165 -2.44 -0.10 -3.30
N LEU A 166 -1.70 0.30 -4.34
CA LEU A 166 -1.19 -0.59 -5.37
C LEU A 166 -0.29 -1.68 -4.80
N PHE A 167 0.65 -1.33 -3.91
CA PHE A 167 1.52 -2.30 -3.25
C PHE A 167 0.74 -3.26 -2.36
N PHE A 168 -0.19 -2.74 -1.56
CA PHE A 168 -1.04 -3.55 -0.70
C PHE A 168 -1.83 -4.58 -1.50
N ASN A 169 -2.52 -4.13 -2.55
CA ASN A 169 -3.36 -4.97 -3.41
C ASN A 169 -2.55 -6.05 -4.17
N ARG A 170 -1.24 -5.86 -4.31
CA ARG A 170 -0.30 -6.83 -4.89
C ARG A 170 0.47 -7.64 -3.84
N ALA A 171 -0.04 -7.72 -2.62
CA ALA A 171 0.60 -8.41 -1.49
C ALA A 171 2.04 -7.93 -1.18
N ARG A 172 2.37 -6.69 -1.54
CA ARG A 172 3.67 -6.04 -1.26
C ARG A 172 3.58 -5.20 0.02
N TYR A 173 3.33 -5.86 1.15
CA TYR A 173 3.03 -5.20 2.43
C TYR A 173 4.21 -4.38 2.99
N GLY A 174 5.45 -4.80 2.78
CA GLY A 174 6.64 -4.06 3.22
C GLY A 174 6.73 -2.67 2.59
N PRO A 175 6.78 -2.55 1.25
CA PRO A 175 6.74 -1.26 0.55
C PRO A 175 5.51 -0.41 0.86
N ALA A 176 4.33 -1.03 1.04
CA ALA A 176 3.12 -0.32 1.44
C ALA A 176 3.25 0.30 2.85
N GLN A 177 3.77 -0.45 3.81
CA GLN A 177 4.02 0.03 5.18
C GLN A 177 5.05 1.17 5.20
N GLU A 178 6.16 1.03 4.46
CA GLU A 178 7.18 2.06 4.33
C GLU A 178 6.61 3.35 3.74
N GLY A 179 5.80 3.25 2.68
CA GLY A 179 5.12 4.39 2.07
C GLY A 179 4.24 5.14 3.06
N LEU A 180 3.44 4.44 3.88
CA LEU A 180 2.62 5.05 4.94
C LEU A 180 3.46 5.72 6.03
N THR A 181 4.60 5.14 6.39
CA THR A 181 5.51 5.73 7.37
C THR A 181 6.06 7.06 6.85
N GLN A 182 6.48 7.11 5.59
CA GLN A 182 6.97 8.33 4.94
C GLN A 182 5.89 9.41 4.85
N VAL A 183 4.64 9.03 4.54
CA VAL A 183 3.49 9.97 4.56
C VAL A 183 3.26 10.50 5.98
N ALA A 184 3.29 9.62 6.98
CA ALA A 184 3.07 10.00 8.37
C ALA A 184 4.12 10.99 8.90
N GLU A 185 5.38 10.90 8.45
CA GLU A 185 6.45 11.82 8.84
C GLU A 185 6.22 13.25 8.36
N ARG A 186 5.52 13.41 7.23
CA ARG A 186 5.27 14.70 6.58
C ARG A 186 3.88 15.26 6.86
N ALA A 187 2.94 14.40 7.23
CA ALA A 187 1.55 14.78 7.45
C ALA A 187 1.40 15.66 8.70
N PRO A 188 0.72 16.82 8.61
CA PRO A 188 0.52 17.70 9.73
C PRO A 188 -0.67 17.28 10.61
N GLY A 189 -0.62 17.71 11.89
CA GLY A 189 -1.73 17.67 12.81
C GLY A 189 -2.44 16.31 12.92
N PRO A 190 -3.75 16.26 12.69
CA PRO A 190 -4.56 15.07 12.94
C PRO A 190 -4.31 13.90 11.98
N TRP A 191 -3.65 14.15 10.83
CA TRP A 191 -3.39 13.13 9.82
C TRP A 191 -2.22 12.21 10.14
N GLN A 192 -1.20 12.71 10.85
CA GLN A 192 -0.01 11.92 11.19
C GLN A 192 -0.36 10.62 11.95
N PRO A 193 -1.16 10.63 13.03
CA PRO A 193 -1.57 9.40 13.70
C PRO A 193 -2.41 8.48 12.80
N VAL A 194 -3.25 9.02 11.91
CA VAL A 194 -4.03 8.21 10.95
C VAL A 194 -3.12 7.34 10.09
N TYR A 195 -2.10 7.93 9.46
CA TYR A 195 -1.17 7.18 8.60
C TYR A 195 -0.29 6.20 9.39
N ARG A 196 0.10 6.54 10.62
CA ARG A 196 0.82 5.59 11.50
C ARG A 196 -0.05 4.37 11.83
N HIS A 197 -1.33 4.57 12.08
CA HIS A 197 -2.25 3.46 12.37
C HIS A 197 -2.57 2.65 11.12
N LEU A 198 -2.69 3.27 9.96
CA LEU A 198 -2.79 2.55 8.67
C LEU A 198 -1.54 1.69 8.42
N ALA A 199 -0.33 2.19 8.72
CA ALA A 199 0.89 1.40 8.61
C ALA A 199 0.86 0.15 9.52
N LYS A 200 0.26 0.26 10.72
CA LYS A 200 0.02 -0.89 11.60
C LYS A 200 -1.00 -1.87 11.03
N VAL A 201 -2.04 -1.40 10.37
CA VAL A 201 -3.00 -2.27 9.68
C VAL A 201 -2.31 -3.05 8.56
N VAL A 202 -1.50 -2.39 7.74
CA VAL A 202 -0.73 -3.03 6.66
C VAL A 202 0.28 -4.05 7.23
N GLU A 203 0.99 -3.72 8.31
CA GLU A 203 1.85 -4.66 9.04
C GLU A 203 1.07 -5.90 9.47
N GLY A 204 -0.15 -5.72 9.98
CA GLY A 204 -1.01 -6.82 10.40
C GLY A 204 -1.36 -7.77 9.27
N PHE A 205 -1.73 -7.26 8.09
CA PHE A 205 -1.97 -8.10 6.92
C PHE A 205 -0.71 -8.79 6.42
N GLY A 206 0.45 -8.11 6.47
CA GLY A 206 1.73 -8.72 6.17
C GLY A 206 2.12 -9.86 7.13
N CYS A 207 1.84 -9.72 8.42
CA CYS A 207 1.99 -10.80 9.39
C CYS A 207 1.05 -11.96 9.09
N TRP A 208 -0.23 -11.68 8.80
CA TRP A 208 -1.20 -12.71 8.45
C TRP A 208 -0.78 -13.48 7.19
N ASP A 209 -0.33 -12.78 6.17
CA ASP A 209 0.12 -13.41 4.93
C ASP A 209 1.33 -14.34 5.12
N ARG A 210 2.14 -14.11 6.16
CA ARG A 210 3.24 -14.98 6.57
C ARG A 210 2.85 -16.03 7.63
N PHE A 211 1.55 -16.18 7.94
CA PHE A 211 1.03 -17.07 8.98
C PHE A 211 1.43 -16.73 10.42
N ASP A 212 1.96 -15.52 10.66
CA ASP A 212 2.08 -14.99 12.02
C ASP A 212 0.73 -14.40 12.49
N HIS A 213 -0.22 -15.27 12.76
CA HIS A 213 -1.56 -14.88 13.22
C HIS A 213 -1.55 -14.11 14.55
N LYS A 214 -0.55 -14.36 15.40
CA LYS A 214 -0.40 -13.63 16.67
C LYS A 214 0.07 -12.21 16.44
N GLY A 215 1.08 -12.03 15.61
CA GLY A 215 1.55 -10.71 15.17
C GLY A 215 0.47 -9.94 14.43
N ALA A 216 -0.27 -10.63 13.54
CA ALA A 216 -1.38 -10.05 12.78
C ALA A 216 -2.46 -9.49 13.71
N ARG A 217 -2.95 -10.25 14.68
CA ARG A 217 -3.94 -9.78 15.64
C ARG A 217 -3.46 -8.55 16.38
N ARG A 218 -2.25 -8.63 16.96
CA ARG A 218 -1.69 -7.50 17.71
C ARG A 218 -1.61 -6.21 16.87
N ALA A 219 -1.12 -6.31 15.64
CA ALA A 219 -0.95 -5.16 14.77
C ALA A 219 -2.30 -4.61 14.28
N LEU A 220 -3.25 -5.47 13.91
CA LEU A 220 -4.60 -5.06 13.50
C LEU A 220 -5.38 -4.43 14.66
N ASP A 221 -5.31 -5.00 15.88
CA ASP A 221 -5.96 -4.43 17.06
C ASP A 221 -5.43 -3.03 17.37
N GLN A 222 -4.11 -2.84 17.30
CA GLN A 222 -3.48 -1.54 17.51
C GLN A 222 -3.85 -0.52 16.43
N GLY A 223 -3.83 -0.93 15.16
CA GLY A 223 -4.12 -0.04 14.04
C GLY A 223 -5.61 0.30 13.94
N LEU A 224 -6.47 -0.69 13.83
CA LEU A 224 -7.91 -0.51 13.62
C LEU A 224 -8.62 0.08 14.84
N GLY A 225 -8.19 -0.30 16.06
CA GLY A 225 -8.76 0.25 17.30
C GLY A 225 -8.68 1.78 17.37
N ARG A 226 -7.56 2.35 16.94
CA ARG A 226 -7.34 3.80 16.91
C ARG A 226 -7.96 4.49 15.70
N LEU A 227 -7.99 3.82 14.55
CA LEU A 227 -8.59 4.37 13.35
C LEU A 227 -10.10 4.59 13.47
N ARG A 228 -10.81 3.81 14.28
CA ARG A 228 -12.24 4.01 14.54
C ARG A 228 -12.55 5.43 15.06
N GLU A 229 -11.66 6.01 15.85
CA GLU A 229 -11.81 7.36 16.40
C GLU A 229 -11.58 8.46 15.35
N SER A 230 -10.87 8.12 14.27
CA SER A 230 -10.43 9.05 13.22
C SER A 230 -11.16 8.87 11.89
N VAL A 231 -12.11 7.92 11.78
CA VAL A 231 -12.83 7.61 10.53
C VAL A 231 -13.58 8.84 9.99
N GLY A 232 -14.08 9.74 10.86
CA GLY A 232 -14.73 10.97 10.44
C GLY A 232 -13.84 11.92 9.62
N LEU A 233 -12.50 11.81 9.71
CA LEU A 233 -11.57 12.59 8.89
C LEU A 233 -11.44 12.05 7.46
N LEU A 234 -11.93 10.84 7.21
CA LEU A 234 -11.77 10.08 5.97
C LEU A 234 -13.07 9.98 5.16
N GLU A 235 -13.99 10.95 5.33
CA GLU A 235 -15.29 10.94 4.66
C GLU A 235 -15.12 10.73 3.14
N ASP A 236 -15.91 9.79 2.59
CA ASP A 236 -15.98 9.44 1.17
C ASP A 236 -14.65 9.08 0.48
N SER A 237 -13.67 8.59 1.26
CA SER A 237 -12.38 8.18 0.70
C SER A 237 -12.26 6.66 0.51
N PRO A 238 -11.50 6.19 -0.52
CA PRO A 238 -11.17 4.76 -0.68
C PRO A 238 -10.51 4.15 0.57
N THR A 239 -9.81 4.96 1.35
CA THR A 239 -9.17 4.55 2.60
C THR A 239 -10.20 4.21 3.69
N ARG A 240 -11.34 4.91 3.74
CA ARG A 240 -12.43 4.57 4.65
C ARG A 240 -13.02 3.21 4.32
N ALA A 241 -13.34 2.96 3.05
CA ALA A 241 -13.86 1.68 2.60
C ALA A 241 -12.89 0.52 2.92
N PHE A 242 -11.58 0.75 2.74
CA PHE A 242 -10.54 -0.20 3.13
C PHE A 242 -10.55 -0.51 4.64
N ILE A 243 -10.67 0.50 5.51
CA ILE A 243 -10.73 0.32 6.97
C ILE A 243 -11.97 -0.49 7.37
N GLU A 244 -13.12 -0.18 6.78
CA GLU A 244 -14.38 -0.91 7.04
C GLU A 244 -14.27 -2.38 6.65
N GLN A 245 -13.70 -2.69 5.48
CA GLN A 245 -13.39 -4.06 5.07
C GLN A 245 -12.39 -4.73 6.00
N ALA A 246 -11.32 -4.03 6.41
CA ALA A 246 -10.31 -4.56 7.31
C ALA A 246 -10.89 -4.92 8.69
N LEU A 247 -11.84 -4.14 9.20
CA LEU A 247 -12.57 -4.45 10.44
C LEU A 247 -13.42 -5.72 10.32
N ALA A 248 -14.10 -5.90 9.18
CA ALA A 248 -14.89 -7.11 8.93
C ALA A 248 -14.00 -8.36 8.84
N VAL A 249 -12.84 -8.25 8.18
CA VAL A 249 -11.88 -9.35 8.02
C VAL A 249 -11.17 -9.68 9.35
N GLN A 250 -10.89 -8.68 10.20
CA GLN A 250 -10.26 -8.88 11.51
C GLN A 250 -11.04 -9.88 12.38
N ALA A 251 -12.36 -9.84 12.33
CA ALA A 251 -13.20 -10.78 13.09
C ALA A 251 -12.94 -12.26 12.68
N ARG A 252 -12.73 -12.50 11.39
CA ARG A 252 -12.39 -13.85 10.87
C ARG A 252 -11.03 -14.35 11.38
N LEU A 253 -10.05 -13.47 11.55
CA LEU A 253 -8.72 -13.86 12.05
C LEU A 253 -8.79 -14.50 13.44
N ALA A 254 -9.73 -14.10 14.27
CA ALA A 254 -9.92 -14.69 15.60
C ALA A 254 -10.31 -16.18 15.54
N GLU A 255 -10.93 -16.62 14.45
CA GLU A 255 -11.38 -18.00 14.23
C GLU A 255 -10.27 -18.90 13.67
N ILE A 256 -9.23 -18.31 13.07
CA ILE A 256 -8.12 -19.03 12.42
C ILE A 256 -7.15 -19.54 13.50
N ARG A 257 -7.23 -20.85 13.82
CA ARG A 257 -6.37 -21.51 14.80
C ARG A 257 -6.31 -23.03 14.56
N PRO A 258 -5.21 -23.68 14.93
CA PRO A 258 -5.08 -25.14 14.75
C PRO A 258 -6.18 -25.96 15.42
N SER A 259 -6.82 -25.44 16.48
CA SER A 259 -7.98 -26.08 17.12
C SER A 259 -9.27 -26.03 16.30
N ARG A 260 -9.28 -25.32 15.19
CA ARG A 260 -10.34 -25.28 14.17
C ARG A 260 -9.76 -25.61 12.81
N PRO A 261 -9.52 -26.91 12.49
CA PRO A 261 -8.78 -27.32 11.29
C PRO A 261 -9.31 -26.73 10.00
N THR A 262 -10.63 -26.72 9.82
CA THR A 262 -11.30 -26.21 8.63
C THR A 262 -10.98 -24.74 8.40
N HIS A 263 -11.09 -23.87 9.41
CA HIS A 263 -10.78 -22.44 9.28
C HIS A 263 -9.28 -22.21 9.03
N TYR A 264 -8.40 -23.00 9.69
CA TYR A 264 -6.96 -22.91 9.49
C TYR A 264 -6.56 -23.30 8.06
N VAL A 265 -7.19 -24.33 7.51
CA VAL A 265 -6.94 -24.81 6.15
C VAL A 265 -7.54 -23.87 5.10
N ALA A 266 -8.73 -23.32 5.36
CA ALA A 266 -9.30 -22.27 4.50
C ALA A 266 -8.34 -21.07 4.34
N ASP A 267 -7.66 -20.67 5.43
CA ASP A 267 -6.66 -19.61 5.37
C ASP A 267 -5.42 -19.98 4.54
N LEU A 268 -4.97 -21.25 4.61
CA LEU A 268 -3.89 -21.76 3.76
C LEU A 268 -4.28 -21.73 2.27
N ILE A 269 -5.50 -22.13 1.95
CA ILE A 269 -6.03 -22.11 0.58
C ILE A 269 -6.16 -20.67 0.07
N ALA A 270 -6.67 -19.76 0.90
CA ALA A 270 -6.72 -18.33 0.58
C ALA A 270 -5.33 -17.72 0.34
N ASN A 271 -4.36 -18.13 1.14
CA ASN A 271 -2.98 -17.69 0.96
C ASN A 271 -2.36 -18.26 -0.32
N ALA A 272 -2.67 -19.51 -0.69
CA ALA A 272 -2.28 -20.07 -1.98
C ALA A 272 -2.88 -19.27 -3.15
N ALA A 273 -4.17 -18.89 -3.03
CA ALA A 273 -4.85 -18.08 -4.03
C ALA A 273 -4.14 -16.71 -4.22
N ARG A 274 -3.77 -16.03 -3.13
CA ARG A 274 -3.00 -14.78 -3.23
C ARG A 274 -1.66 -14.94 -3.96
N ARG A 275 -0.96 -16.07 -3.75
CA ARG A 275 0.29 -16.36 -4.49
C ARG A 275 0.07 -16.56 -5.97
N ALA A 276 -0.99 -17.26 -6.34
CA ALA A 276 -1.33 -17.51 -7.74
C ALA A 276 -1.91 -16.26 -8.42
N ASP A 277 -2.91 -15.63 -7.81
CA ASP A 277 -3.72 -14.60 -8.46
C ASP A 277 -3.02 -13.24 -8.50
N LEU A 278 -2.20 -12.90 -7.47
CA LEU A 278 -1.52 -11.61 -7.36
C LEU A 278 -0.05 -11.64 -7.77
N GLU A 279 0.59 -12.82 -7.72
CA GLU A 279 2.03 -12.93 -7.92
C GLU A 279 2.39 -13.94 -9.04
N GLU A 280 1.41 -14.66 -9.61
CA GLU A 280 1.60 -15.74 -10.61
C GLU A 280 2.59 -16.83 -10.14
N LYS A 281 2.72 -17.03 -8.82
CA LYS A 281 3.62 -18.01 -8.20
C LYS A 281 2.92 -19.35 -8.00
N TYR A 282 2.60 -20.04 -9.09
CA TYR A 282 1.84 -21.29 -9.08
C TYR A 282 2.56 -22.40 -8.31
N GLU A 283 3.87 -22.43 -8.34
CA GLU A 283 4.72 -23.36 -7.57
C GLU A 283 4.50 -23.22 -6.07
N ASP A 284 4.66 -21.99 -5.53
CA ASP A 284 4.44 -21.69 -4.11
C ASP A 284 2.97 -21.90 -3.72
N ALA A 285 2.04 -21.50 -4.59
CA ALA A 285 0.61 -21.71 -4.38
C ALA A 285 0.27 -23.20 -4.24
N THR A 286 0.78 -24.03 -5.15
CA THR A 286 0.55 -25.49 -5.12
C THR A 286 1.18 -26.16 -3.91
N ALA A 287 2.37 -25.71 -3.48
CA ALA A 287 2.99 -26.19 -2.24
C ALA A 287 2.14 -25.88 -1.01
N ARG A 288 1.46 -24.71 -0.98
CA ARG A 288 0.52 -24.35 0.10
C ARG A 288 -0.75 -25.18 0.07
N LEU A 289 -1.27 -25.49 -1.11
CA LEU A 289 -2.42 -26.41 -1.25
C LEU A 289 -2.08 -27.81 -0.75
N TYR A 290 -0.88 -28.31 -1.09
CA TYR A 290 -0.38 -29.56 -0.53
C TYR A 290 -0.30 -29.53 1.01
N ALA A 291 0.29 -28.44 1.55
CA ALA A 291 0.39 -28.26 2.99
C ALA A 291 -1.00 -28.14 3.67
N ALA A 292 -2.00 -27.58 2.98
CA ALA A 292 -3.36 -27.46 3.46
C ALA A 292 -4.01 -28.85 3.67
N ILE A 293 -3.96 -29.70 2.65
CA ILE A 293 -4.53 -31.05 2.73
C ILE A 293 -3.75 -31.93 3.72
N GLU A 294 -2.42 -31.81 3.78
CA GLU A 294 -1.61 -32.53 4.75
C GLU A 294 -1.92 -32.12 6.20
N LYS A 295 -1.99 -30.83 6.47
CA LYS A 295 -2.32 -30.29 7.80
C LYS A 295 -3.74 -30.67 8.22
N LEU A 296 -4.69 -30.65 7.30
CA LEU A 296 -6.06 -31.05 7.59
C LEU A 296 -6.10 -32.49 8.11
N GLY A 297 -5.50 -33.44 7.40
CA GLY A 297 -5.45 -34.84 7.84
C GLY A 297 -4.80 -35.00 9.21
N LYS A 298 -3.65 -34.34 9.43
CA LYS A 298 -2.95 -34.35 10.73
C LYS A 298 -3.79 -33.81 11.89
N LEU A 299 -4.39 -32.63 11.67
CA LEU A 299 -5.18 -31.97 12.71
C LEU A 299 -6.47 -32.75 13.03
N THR A 300 -7.14 -33.27 12.01
CA THR A 300 -8.34 -34.11 12.19
C THR A 300 -7.99 -35.37 12.94
N LEU A 301 -6.92 -36.09 12.55
CA LEU A 301 -6.48 -37.29 13.22
C LEU A 301 -6.18 -37.02 14.71
N LYS A 302 -5.52 -35.92 15.01
CA LYS A 302 -5.17 -35.52 16.37
C LYS A 302 -6.40 -35.12 17.19
N GLN A 303 -7.32 -34.37 16.64
CA GLN A 303 -8.46 -33.79 17.39
C GLN A 303 -9.61 -34.78 17.55
N ALA A 304 -9.95 -35.48 16.47
CA ALA A 304 -11.08 -36.44 16.52
C ALA A 304 -10.69 -37.80 17.15
N HIS A 305 -9.43 -38.22 16.98
CA HIS A 305 -9.01 -39.55 17.36
C HIS A 305 -7.84 -39.57 18.37
N GLY A 306 -7.28 -38.44 18.76
CA GLY A 306 -6.17 -38.35 19.71
C GLY A 306 -4.84 -38.90 19.19
N LEU A 307 -4.73 -39.17 17.87
CA LEU A 307 -3.58 -39.84 17.25
C LEU A 307 -2.65 -38.85 16.55
N ASP A 308 -1.34 -39.10 16.63
CA ASP A 308 -0.33 -38.29 15.93
C ASP A 308 0.30 -39.09 14.79
N ASN A 309 0.15 -38.67 13.56
CA ASN A 309 0.67 -39.36 12.38
C ASN A 309 2.21 -39.45 12.31
N SER A 310 2.92 -38.63 13.09
CA SER A 310 4.39 -38.66 13.20
C SER A 310 4.91 -39.54 14.34
N ARG A 311 4.04 -39.98 15.25
CA ARG A 311 4.35 -40.81 16.41
C ARG A 311 3.20 -41.76 16.71
N LEU A 312 2.79 -42.57 15.73
CA LEU A 312 1.66 -43.44 15.84
C LEU A 312 2.10 -44.82 16.41
N ALA A 313 1.43 -45.26 17.46
CA ALA A 313 1.62 -46.60 18.01
C ALA A 313 0.98 -47.64 17.06
N PRO A 314 1.64 -48.78 16.75
CA PRO A 314 1.07 -49.81 15.91
C PRO A 314 -0.29 -50.33 16.38
N GLU A 315 -0.47 -50.39 17.69
CA GLU A 315 -1.69 -50.87 18.35
C GLU A 315 -2.91 -49.96 18.14
N ALA A 316 -2.65 -48.66 17.84
CA ALA A 316 -3.68 -47.70 17.55
C ALA A 316 -4.20 -47.79 16.07
N VAL A 317 -3.52 -48.57 15.23
CA VAL A 317 -3.95 -48.82 13.86
C VAL A 317 -4.96 -49.97 13.82
N PRO A 318 -6.14 -49.80 13.18
CA PRO A 318 -7.11 -50.88 12.99
C PRO A 318 -6.48 -52.15 12.37
N GLU A 319 -6.92 -53.32 12.82
CA GLU A 319 -6.42 -54.64 12.39
C GLU A 319 -6.17 -54.75 10.87
N PRO A 320 -7.09 -54.41 9.99
CA PRO A 320 -6.90 -54.58 8.54
C PRO A 320 -5.71 -53.83 7.96
N LEU A 321 -5.26 -52.74 8.62
CA LEU A 321 -4.15 -51.89 8.16
C LEU A 321 -2.86 -52.12 8.93
N ARG A 322 -2.90 -52.72 10.11
CA ARG A 322 -1.78 -52.74 11.07
C ARG A 322 -0.50 -53.40 10.52
N GLU A 323 -0.62 -54.55 9.90
CA GLU A 323 0.56 -55.23 9.31
C GLU A 323 1.17 -54.43 8.16
N THR A 324 0.31 -53.92 7.27
CA THR A 324 0.76 -53.10 6.14
C THR A 324 1.47 -51.82 6.64
N TYR A 325 0.92 -51.18 7.68
CA TYR A 325 1.52 -49.97 8.24
C TYR A 325 2.85 -50.27 8.94
N ARG A 326 2.93 -51.39 9.70
CA ARG A 326 4.18 -51.84 10.30
C ARG A 326 5.27 -52.07 9.24
N ALA A 327 4.94 -52.80 8.19
CA ALA A 327 5.88 -53.11 7.13
C ALA A 327 6.39 -51.87 6.37
N ARG A 328 5.54 -50.84 6.15
CA ARG A 328 5.86 -49.70 5.29
C ARG A 328 6.32 -48.46 6.04
N TYR A 329 5.85 -48.22 7.27
CA TYR A 329 5.99 -46.95 7.96
C TYR A 329 6.65 -47.01 9.31
N TRP A 330 7.18 -48.18 9.71
CA TRP A 330 7.90 -48.33 10.96
C TRP A 330 9.24 -47.61 10.94
N SER A 331 9.45 -46.69 11.87
CA SER A 331 10.76 -46.07 12.10
C SER A 331 11.44 -46.73 13.28
N ALA A 332 12.49 -47.55 13.02
CA ALA A 332 13.27 -48.19 14.06
C ALA A 332 13.97 -47.19 14.99
N GLU A 333 14.41 -46.05 14.45
CA GLU A 333 15.05 -44.97 15.20
C GLU A 333 14.10 -44.33 16.22
N LYS A 334 12.82 -44.17 15.86
CA LYS A 334 11.81 -43.50 16.71
C LYS A 334 10.91 -44.46 17.49
N GLY A 335 10.98 -45.74 17.19
CA GLY A 335 10.15 -46.77 17.84
C GLY A 335 8.64 -46.57 17.60
N CYS A 336 8.23 -45.97 16.46
CA CYS A 336 6.85 -45.67 16.15
C CYS A 336 6.62 -45.68 14.63
N LEU A 337 5.34 -45.62 14.24
CA LEU A 337 4.96 -45.43 12.85
C LEU A 337 4.99 -43.95 12.49
N GLN A 338 5.54 -43.62 11.30
CA GLN A 338 5.50 -42.29 10.68
C GLN A 338 4.75 -42.40 9.37
N ILE A 339 3.49 -42.05 9.37
CA ILE A 339 2.61 -42.24 8.21
C ILE A 339 2.54 -40.98 7.33
N PRO A 340 2.70 -41.12 5.99
CA PRO A 340 2.59 -40.04 5.05
C PRO A 340 1.13 -39.63 4.81
N LEU A 341 0.95 -38.61 3.94
CA LEU A 341 -0.34 -38.00 3.65
C LEU A 341 -1.42 -39.03 3.28
N ARG A 342 -1.21 -39.87 2.29
CA ARG A 342 -2.20 -40.87 1.86
C ARG A 342 -2.57 -41.79 2.99
N ALA A 343 -1.59 -42.41 3.70
CA ALA A 343 -1.83 -43.31 4.80
C ALA A 343 -2.56 -42.63 5.97
N THR A 344 -2.35 -41.31 6.18
CA THR A 344 -3.12 -40.56 7.19
C THR A 344 -4.62 -40.58 6.89
N TYR A 345 -5.02 -40.41 5.62
CA TYR A 345 -6.41 -40.45 5.21
C TYR A 345 -6.98 -41.87 5.15
N ASP A 346 -6.18 -42.86 4.73
CA ASP A 346 -6.58 -44.27 4.81
C ASP A 346 -6.88 -44.69 6.29
N LEU A 347 -6.06 -44.19 7.23
CA LEU A 347 -6.31 -44.42 8.65
C LEU A 347 -7.59 -43.73 9.13
N LEU A 348 -7.78 -42.45 8.75
CA LEU A 348 -9.02 -41.73 9.09
C LEU A 348 -10.26 -42.47 8.57
N ALA A 349 -10.22 -42.92 7.32
CA ALA A 349 -11.33 -43.68 6.73
C ALA A 349 -11.58 -45.00 7.49
N ALA A 350 -10.53 -45.73 7.86
CA ALA A 350 -10.62 -46.95 8.64
C ALA A 350 -11.16 -46.74 10.09
N LEU A 351 -10.91 -45.53 10.65
CA LEU A 351 -11.50 -45.12 11.94
C LEU A 351 -12.95 -44.61 11.78
N GLY A 352 -13.50 -44.62 10.59
CA GLY A 352 -14.88 -44.21 10.32
C GLY A 352 -15.05 -42.68 10.13
N ASP A 353 -13.98 -41.91 10.05
CA ASP A 353 -14.03 -40.47 9.88
C ASP A 353 -14.60 -40.10 8.51
N PRO A 354 -15.62 -39.20 8.43
CA PRO A 354 -16.24 -38.82 7.17
C PRO A 354 -15.27 -38.13 6.21
N LEU A 355 -14.36 -37.28 6.71
CA LEU A 355 -13.34 -36.64 5.91
C LEU A 355 -12.37 -37.66 5.30
N GLY A 356 -11.96 -38.62 6.10
CA GLY A 356 -11.09 -39.72 5.66
C GLY A 356 -11.68 -40.46 4.49
N ARG A 357 -12.95 -40.86 4.56
CA ARG A 357 -13.67 -41.54 3.49
C ARG A 357 -13.74 -40.69 2.22
N ARG A 358 -14.15 -39.44 2.34
CA ARG A 358 -14.30 -38.49 1.21
C ARG A 358 -12.98 -38.30 0.45
N VAL A 359 -11.88 -38.10 1.19
CA VAL A 359 -10.55 -37.93 0.56
C VAL A 359 -10.04 -39.22 -0.09
N VAL A 360 -10.32 -40.40 0.53
CA VAL A 360 -9.95 -41.67 -0.05
C VAL A 360 -10.74 -41.97 -1.33
N ASP A 361 -12.03 -41.68 -1.36
CA ASP A 361 -12.89 -41.85 -2.54
C ASP A 361 -12.49 -40.88 -3.67
N GLY A 362 -12.13 -39.63 -3.34
CA GLY A 362 -11.65 -38.61 -4.28
C GLY A 362 -10.18 -38.74 -4.69
N TRP A 363 -9.44 -39.73 -4.16
CA TRP A 363 -7.98 -39.82 -4.39
C TRP A 363 -7.57 -40.00 -5.85
N GLN A 364 -8.41 -40.60 -6.66
CA GLN A 364 -8.11 -40.76 -8.09
C GLN A 364 -7.96 -39.40 -8.81
N VAL A 365 -8.61 -38.34 -8.31
CA VAL A 365 -8.52 -36.99 -8.86
C VAL A 365 -7.33 -36.24 -8.24
N ILE A 366 -7.23 -36.24 -6.91
CA ILE A 366 -6.25 -35.42 -6.20
C ILE A 366 -4.84 -36.00 -6.21
N GLY A 367 -4.70 -37.36 -6.15
CA GLY A 367 -3.41 -38.04 -6.09
C GLY A 367 -2.45 -37.66 -7.22
N PRO A 368 -2.86 -37.78 -8.49
CA PRO A 368 -2.00 -37.39 -9.63
C PRO A 368 -1.57 -35.92 -9.63
N LEU A 369 -2.43 -35.01 -9.10
CA LEU A 369 -2.10 -33.59 -8.99
C LEU A 369 -1.07 -33.33 -7.86
N LEU A 370 -1.17 -34.07 -6.76
CA LEU A 370 -0.18 -34.02 -5.68
C LEU A 370 1.17 -34.61 -6.14
N ASP A 371 1.16 -35.64 -6.97
CA ASP A 371 2.37 -36.21 -7.56
C ASP A 371 3.06 -35.24 -8.51
N GLN A 372 2.31 -34.49 -9.31
CA GLN A 372 2.89 -33.41 -10.15
C GLN A 372 3.59 -32.36 -9.27
N ARG A 373 3.01 -31.99 -8.13
CA ARG A 373 3.69 -31.11 -7.18
C ARG A 373 4.98 -31.76 -6.64
N ASN A 374 4.99 -33.05 -6.35
CA ASN A 374 6.19 -33.73 -5.85
C ASN A 374 7.31 -33.77 -6.91
N GLN A 375 6.95 -33.75 -8.20
CA GLN A 375 7.89 -33.69 -9.34
C GLN A 375 8.28 -32.25 -9.70
N SER A 376 7.78 -31.25 -9.01
CA SER A 376 8.06 -29.85 -9.25
C SER A 376 9.35 -29.36 -8.57
N ILE A 377 9.78 -28.13 -8.90
CA ILE A 377 11.03 -27.51 -8.38
C ILE A 377 11.02 -27.41 -6.85
N LEU A 378 9.90 -27.04 -6.24
CA LEU A 378 9.76 -26.99 -4.77
C LEU A 378 9.45 -28.38 -4.16
N GLY A 379 9.29 -29.40 -4.98
CA GLY A 379 9.26 -30.81 -4.59
C GLY A 379 10.66 -31.42 -4.67
N HIS A 380 10.80 -32.42 -5.50
CA HIS A 380 12.06 -33.13 -5.72
C HIS A 380 12.41 -33.25 -7.22
N GLY A 381 11.71 -32.50 -8.07
CA GLY A 381 11.85 -32.53 -9.51
C GLY A 381 12.41 -31.25 -10.11
N THR A 382 12.20 -31.08 -11.41
CA THR A 382 12.76 -29.97 -12.19
C THR A 382 11.73 -29.22 -13.05
N GLN A 383 10.46 -29.65 -13.04
CA GLN A 383 9.43 -29.05 -13.88
C GLN A 383 8.69 -27.95 -13.09
N PRO A 384 8.40 -26.77 -13.70
CA PRO A 384 7.55 -25.79 -13.07
C PRO A 384 6.08 -26.23 -13.03
N VAL A 385 5.35 -25.82 -12.00
CA VAL A 385 3.90 -26.02 -11.94
C VAL A 385 3.19 -25.01 -12.84
N SER A 386 2.32 -25.48 -13.73
CA SER A 386 1.51 -24.60 -14.56
C SER A 386 0.29 -24.06 -13.81
N LYS A 387 -0.31 -22.99 -14.36
CA LYS A 387 -1.56 -22.43 -13.87
C LYS A 387 -2.68 -23.45 -13.84
N GLU A 388 -2.81 -24.26 -14.88
CA GLU A 388 -3.86 -25.29 -15.00
C GLU A 388 -3.75 -26.35 -13.90
N VAL A 389 -2.52 -26.76 -13.56
CA VAL A 389 -2.28 -27.73 -12.47
C VAL A 389 -2.70 -27.15 -11.13
N TYR A 390 -2.35 -25.90 -10.86
CA TYR A 390 -2.77 -25.18 -9.65
C TYR A 390 -4.30 -25.09 -9.58
N GLU A 391 -4.95 -24.61 -10.64
CA GLU A 391 -6.40 -24.40 -10.66
C GLU A 391 -7.16 -25.72 -10.46
N ARG A 392 -6.73 -26.79 -11.13
CA ARG A 392 -7.32 -28.13 -10.95
C ARG A 392 -7.15 -28.65 -9.54
N LEU A 393 -5.96 -28.50 -8.96
CA LEU A 393 -5.70 -28.93 -7.57
C LEU A 393 -6.55 -28.11 -6.58
N ARG A 394 -6.62 -26.78 -6.76
CA ARG A 394 -7.45 -25.91 -5.93
C ARG A 394 -8.93 -26.32 -5.99
N ALA A 395 -9.46 -26.51 -7.18
CA ALA A 395 -10.85 -26.91 -7.38
C ALA A 395 -11.14 -28.28 -6.72
N ALA A 396 -10.28 -29.27 -6.93
CA ALA A 396 -10.43 -30.58 -6.33
C ALA A 396 -10.37 -30.55 -4.79
N ILE A 397 -9.51 -29.71 -4.20
CA ILE A 397 -9.42 -29.55 -2.75
C ILE A 397 -10.68 -28.87 -2.20
N LEU A 398 -11.15 -27.80 -2.84
CA LEU A 398 -12.38 -27.11 -2.41
C LEU A 398 -13.60 -28.04 -2.45
N ASP A 399 -13.74 -28.84 -3.51
CA ASP A 399 -14.80 -29.83 -3.66
C ASP A 399 -14.72 -30.90 -2.54
N LEU A 400 -13.53 -31.47 -2.29
CA LEU A 400 -13.32 -32.44 -1.20
C LEU A 400 -13.65 -31.87 0.19
N LEU A 401 -13.48 -30.58 0.39
CA LEU A 401 -13.75 -29.89 1.65
C LEU A 401 -15.17 -29.34 1.75
N GLU A 402 -15.96 -29.44 0.67
CA GLU A 402 -17.31 -28.84 0.57
C GLU A 402 -17.27 -27.31 0.88
N MET A 403 -16.21 -26.64 0.40
CA MET A 403 -16.00 -25.21 0.56
C MET A 403 -16.26 -24.44 -0.74
N ALA A 404 -17.04 -23.37 -0.65
CA ALA A 404 -17.11 -22.42 -1.73
C ALA A 404 -15.90 -21.46 -1.74
N PRO A 405 -15.47 -20.92 -2.89
CA PRO A 405 -14.41 -19.91 -2.95
C PRO A 405 -14.69 -18.70 -2.05
N ASP A 406 -15.95 -18.30 -1.89
CA ASP A 406 -16.37 -17.16 -1.06
C ASP A 406 -16.30 -17.44 0.46
N ASP A 407 -16.16 -18.70 0.86
CA ASP A 407 -15.92 -19.07 2.26
C ASP A 407 -14.48 -18.78 2.72
N LEU A 408 -13.56 -18.62 1.77
CA LEU A 408 -12.17 -18.35 2.05
C LEU A 408 -11.97 -16.93 2.63
N PRO A 409 -11.04 -16.73 3.58
CA PRO A 409 -10.75 -15.40 4.09
C PRO A 409 -10.10 -14.52 3.00
N ALA A 410 -10.82 -13.50 2.57
CA ALA A 410 -10.35 -12.51 1.63
C ALA A 410 -9.75 -11.31 2.36
N PHE A 411 -8.63 -10.77 1.88
CA PHE A 411 -8.09 -9.52 2.37
C PHE A 411 -8.84 -8.33 1.75
N PRO A 412 -8.90 -7.19 2.45
CA PRO A 412 -9.57 -6.01 1.91
C PRO A 412 -8.85 -5.52 0.65
N HIS A 413 -9.60 -4.88 -0.24
CA HIS A 413 -9.05 -4.17 -1.38
C HIS A 413 -8.95 -2.67 -1.05
N TRP A 414 -7.83 -2.04 -1.36
CA TRP A 414 -7.61 -0.61 -1.12
C TRP A 414 -7.76 0.18 -2.41
N GLY A 415 -8.83 0.95 -2.55
CA GLY A 415 -9.15 1.72 -3.73
C GLY A 415 -10.50 1.36 -4.31
N GLU A 416 -10.82 1.91 -5.48
CA GLU A 416 -11.98 1.49 -6.25
C GLU A 416 -11.79 0.04 -6.71
N ALA A 417 -12.86 -0.74 -6.67
CA ALA A 417 -12.83 -2.11 -7.18
C ALA A 417 -12.43 -2.08 -8.67
N PRO A 418 -11.59 -3.02 -9.13
CA PRO A 418 -11.18 -3.07 -10.52
C PRO A 418 -12.34 -3.33 -11.47
#